data_4073737b69a23fa0fac308ca2a3f095e
#
_entry.id   4073737b69a23fa0fac308ca2a3f095e
#
_cell.length_a   1.000
_cell.length_b   1.000
_cell.length_c   1.000
_cell.angle_alpha   90.00
_cell.angle_beta   90.00
_cell.angle_gamma   90.00
#
_symmetry.space_group_name_H-M   'P 1'
#
loop_
_entity.id
_entity.type
_entity.pdbx_description
1 polymer ?
#
loop_
_entity_poly.entity_id
_entity_poly.type
_entity_poly.pdbx_seq_one_letter_code
_entity_poly.pdbx_strand_id
1 'polypeptide(L)'
;MKKRIWKRLFIALLCLALISGVTVLGINGHVKKSTADQILSPEEAATLTDVDCILVLGCYVHDSGRPSDMLADRLRRGIELYQSGAAPKLLMSGDHGQKDYNEVKAMKLEAMDEGIPSEDIFMDHAG
;
A
#
# COMPACT_ATOMS: atom_id res chain seq x y z
N MET A 1 6.23 31.78 -43.00
CA MET A 1 5.49 31.98 -41.72
C MET A 1 5.18 30.67 -40.98
N LYS A 2 4.55 29.69 -41.59
CA LYS A 2 4.16 28.40 -40.96
C LYS A 2 5.34 27.66 -40.27
N LYS A 3 6.50 27.47 -40.91
CA LYS A 3 7.67 26.78 -40.34
C LYS A 3 8.21 27.43 -39.05
N ARG A 4 8.09 28.75 -38.90
CA ARG A 4 8.57 29.50 -37.73
C ARG A 4 7.63 29.32 -36.53
N ILE A 5 6.31 29.20 -36.79
CA ILE A 5 5.31 28.92 -35.78
C ILE A 5 5.48 27.46 -35.26
N TRP A 6 5.65 26.51 -36.15
CA TRP A 6 5.89 25.10 -35.78
C TRP A 6 7.14 24.91 -34.93
N LYS A 7 8.25 25.62 -35.25
CA LYS A 7 9.47 25.60 -34.42
C LYS A 7 9.20 26.16 -33.01
N ARG A 8 8.46 27.26 -32.90
CA ARG A 8 8.11 27.84 -31.60
C ARG A 8 7.22 26.92 -30.78
N LEU A 9 6.22 26.29 -31.40
CA LEU A 9 5.37 25.30 -30.75
C LEU A 9 6.17 24.08 -30.27
N PHE A 10 7.07 23.60 -31.10
CA PHE A 10 7.94 22.47 -30.73
C PHE A 10 8.84 22.81 -29.53
N ILE A 11 9.46 23.99 -29.54
CA ILE A 11 10.29 24.45 -28.41
C ILE A 11 9.44 24.61 -27.15
N ALA A 12 8.23 25.19 -27.25
CA ALA A 12 7.33 25.34 -26.11
C ALA A 12 6.92 23.98 -25.53
N LEU A 13 6.62 23.02 -26.39
CA LEU A 13 6.28 21.66 -25.96
C LEU A 13 7.46 20.97 -25.27
N LEU A 14 8.67 21.13 -25.81
CA LEU A 14 9.89 20.60 -25.22
C LEU A 14 10.16 21.23 -23.84
N CYS A 15 10.02 22.56 -23.73
CA CYS A 15 10.17 23.25 -22.44
C CYS A 15 9.13 22.77 -21.41
N LEU A 16 7.87 22.59 -21.84
CA LEU A 16 6.82 22.08 -20.97
C LEU A 16 7.13 20.65 -20.48
N ALA A 17 7.60 19.79 -21.37
CA ALA A 17 8.00 18.42 -21.02
C ALA A 17 9.18 18.39 -20.04
N LEU A 18 10.18 19.26 -20.25
CA LEU A 18 11.32 19.38 -19.34
C LEU A 18 10.90 19.89 -17.96
N ILE A 19 10.07 20.94 -17.91
CA ILE A 19 9.56 21.47 -16.65
C ILE A 19 8.75 20.41 -15.90
N SER A 20 7.87 19.70 -16.61
CA SER A 20 7.08 18.58 -16.01
C SER A 20 7.99 17.50 -15.46
N GLY A 21 9.00 17.09 -16.22
CA GLY A 21 9.97 16.08 -15.76
C GLY A 21 10.73 16.50 -14.51
N VAL A 22 11.25 17.72 -14.48
CA VAL A 22 11.95 18.27 -13.31
C VAL A 22 11.02 18.38 -12.09
N THR A 23 9.77 18.79 -12.30
CA THR A 23 8.77 18.88 -11.23
C THR A 23 8.47 17.50 -10.63
N VAL A 24 8.23 16.49 -11.46
CA VAL A 24 7.98 15.12 -11.00
C VAL A 24 9.17 14.57 -10.22
N LEU A 25 10.38 14.74 -10.73
CA LEU A 25 11.60 14.29 -10.05
C LEU A 25 11.81 15.02 -8.72
N GLY A 26 11.55 16.33 -8.68
CA GLY A 26 11.66 17.15 -7.47
C GLY A 26 10.66 16.72 -6.39
N ILE A 27 9.39 16.55 -6.77
CA ILE A 27 8.34 16.08 -5.84
C ILE A 27 8.68 14.67 -5.33
N ASN A 28 9.04 13.75 -6.23
CA ASN A 28 9.39 12.38 -5.84
C ASN A 28 10.61 12.34 -4.89
N GLY A 29 11.63 13.15 -5.17
CA GLY A 29 12.79 13.27 -4.28
C GLY A 29 12.43 13.85 -2.92
N HIS A 30 11.57 14.87 -2.89
CA HIS A 30 11.09 15.48 -1.65
C HIS A 30 10.28 14.48 -0.81
N VAL A 31 9.32 13.78 -1.41
CA VAL A 31 8.50 12.77 -0.72
C VAL A 31 9.38 11.67 -0.15
N LYS A 32 10.27 11.08 -0.97
CA LYS A 32 11.18 10.01 -0.50
C LYS A 32 12.04 10.46 0.68
N LYS A 33 12.53 11.69 0.66
CA LYS A 33 13.37 12.21 1.74
C LYS A 33 12.57 12.49 3.01
N SER A 34 11.34 13.03 2.87
CA SER A 34 10.50 13.38 4.02
C SER A 34 9.86 12.18 4.71
N THR A 35 9.79 11.02 4.03
CA THR A 35 9.20 9.78 4.58
C THR A 35 10.23 8.69 4.86
N ALA A 36 11.52 8.95 4.59
CA ALA A 36 12.57 7.94 4.75
C ALA A 36 12.62 7.34 6.16
N ASP A 37 12.47 8.18 7.17
CA ASP A 37 12.51 7.77 8.58
C ASP A 37 11.22 7.04 9.05
N GLN A 38 10.19 6.98 8.20
CA GLN A 38 8.91 6.31 8.47
C GLN A 38 8.82 4.95 7.78
N ILE A 39 9.79 4.62 6.92
CA ILE A 39 9.84 3.35 6.20
C ILE A 39 10.86 2.47 6.93
N LEU A 40 10.35 1.50 7.65
CA LEU A 40 11.16 0.59 8.46
C LEU A 40 11.36 -0.75 7.75
N SER A 41 12.49 -1.38 7.98
CA SER A 41 12.66 -2.81 7.67
C SER A 41 11.80 -3.66 8.61
N PRO A 42 11.49 -4.92 8.26
CA PRO A 42 10.74 -5.81 9.15
C PRO A 42 11.40 -5.99 10.52
N GLU A 43 12.72 -6.06 10.54
CA GLU A 43 13.51 -6.22 11.75
C GLU A 43 13.40 -4.98 12.66
N GLU A 44 13.44 -3.77 12.08
CA GLU A 44 13.23 -2.52 12.79
C GLU A 44 11.80 -2.40 13.30
N ALA A 45 10.80 -2.74 12.45
CA ALA A 45 9.39 -2.69 12.82
C ALA A 45 9.06 -3.67 13.97
N ALA A 46 9.69 -4.84 14.01
CA ALA A 46 9.52 -5.81 15.08
C ALA A 46 10.05 -5.32 16.44
N THR A 47 10.89 -4.27 16.47
CA THR A 47 11.41 -3.68 17.72
C THR A 47 10.57 -2.52 18.25
N LEU A 48 9.53 -2.11 17.53
CA LEU A 48 8.64 -1.05 17.95
C LEU A 48 7.88 -1.46 19.22
N THR A 49 7.70 -0.50 20.12
CA THR A 49 6.87 -0.61 21.32
C THR A 49 5.73 0.39 21.26
N ASP A 50 4.67 0.15 22.02
CA ASP A 50 3.48 1.02 22.08
C ASP A 50 2.74 1.16 20.73
N VAL A 51 2.72 0.08 19.93
CA VAL A 51 1.95 -0.02 18.70
C VAL A 51 0.64 -0.74 19.02
N ASP A 52 -0.50 -0.10 18.73
CA ASP A 52 -1.82 -0.65 19.02
C ASP A 52 -2.22 -1.76 18.04
N CYS A 53 -1.92 -1.60 16.76
CA CYS A 53 -2.25 -2.58 15.73
C CYS A 53 -1.33 -2.48 14.51
N ILE A 54 -1.30 -3.55 13.72
CA ILE A 54 -0.70 -3.58 12.38
C ILE A 54 -1.81 -3.42 11.36
N LEU A 55 -1.81 -2.31 10.61
CA LEU A 55 -2.75 -2.06 9.51
C LEU A 55 -2.25 -2.77 8.25
N VAL A 56 -3.05 -3.71 7.73
CA VAL A 56 -2.84 -4.37 6.45
C VAL A 56 -3.82 -3.81 5.44
N LEU A 57 -3.30 -3.12 4.42
CA LEU A 57 -4.10 -2.54 3.35
C LEU A 57 -4.43 -3.60 2.30
N GLY A 58 -5.69 -3.65 1.91
CA GLY A 58 -6.18 -4.46 0.80
C GLY A 58 -5.58 -4.07 -0.55
N CYS A 59 -5.80 -4.93 -1.53
CA CYS A 59 -5.41 -4.70 -2.91
C CYS A 59 -6.40 -5.34 -3.88
N TYR A 60 -6.47 -6.68 -3.87
CA TYR A 60 -7.39 -7.43 -4.74
C TYR A 60 -7.49 -8.89 -4.31
N VAL A 61 -8.70 -9.44 -4.39
CA VAL A 61 -8.99 -10.86 -4.21
C VAL A 61 -9.61 -11.39 -5.49
N HIS A 62 -9.13 -12.51 -5.99
CA HIS A 62 -9.67 -13.18 -7.17
C HIS A 62 -11.07 -13.74 -6.91
N ASP A 63 -11.86 -13.96 -7.95
CA ASP A 63 -13.20 -14.56 -7.87
C ASP A 63 -13.19 -15.94 -7.17
N SER A 64 -12.06 -16.62 -7.17
CA SER A 64 -11.82 -17.87 -6.43
C SER A 64 -11.72 -17.68 -4.91
N GLY A 65 -11.75 -16.46 -4.40
CA GLY A 65 -11.51 -16.12 -3.00
C GLY A 65 -10.04 -16.04 -2.60
N ARG A 66 -9.10 -16.27 -3.53
CA ARG A 66 -7.66 -16.25 -3.26
C ARG A 66 -7.10 -14.83 -3.35
N PRO A 67 -6.29 -14.38 -2.38
CA PRO A 67 -5.58 -13.10 -2.48
C PRO A 67 -4.72 -13.01 -3.74
N SER A 68 -4.62 -11.81 -4.34
CA SER A 68 -3.61 -11.53 -5.36
C SER A 68 -2.20 -11.63 -4.77
N ASP A 69 -1.18 -11.82 -5.61
CA ASP A 69 0.20 -11.95 -5.14
C ASP A 69 0.63 -10.74 -4.29
N MET A 70 0.21 -9.53 -4.68
CA MET A 70 0.49 -8.32 -3.91
C MET A 70 -0.24 -8.31 -2.55
N LEU A 71 -1.47 -8.78 -2.49
CA LEU A 71 -2.21 -8.89 -1.23
C LEU A 71 -1.62 -9.96 -0.33
N ALA A 72 -1.24 -11.11 -0.91
CA ALA A 72 -0.58 -12.19 -0.19
C ALA A 72 0.75 -11.73 0.45
N ASP A 73 1.55 -10.95 -0.28
CA ASP A 73 2.80 -10.37 0.25
C ASP A 73 2.53 -9.42 1.43
N ARG A 74 1.49 -8.58 1.34
CA ARG A 74 1.10 -7.69 2.44
C ARG A 74 0.62 -8.47 3.67
N LEU A 75 -0.24 -9.46 3.47
CA LEU A 75 -0.75 -10.32 4.53
C LEU A 75 0.38 -11.05 5.23
N ARG A 76 1.25 -11.72 4.48
CA ARG A 76 2.42 -12.40 5.03
C ARG A 76 3.26 -11.47 5.89
N ARG A 77 3.54 -10.24 5.42
CA ARG A 77 4.32 -9.27 6.19
C ARG A 77 3.61 -8.82 7.45
N GLY A 78 2.30 -8.55 7.39
CA GLY A 78 1.50 -8.21 8.57
C GLY A 78 1.47 -9.33 9.60
N ILE A 79 1.31 -10.58 9.15
CA ILE A 79 1.31 -11.78 9.98
C ILE A 79 2.67 -12.00 10.66
N GLU A 80 3.76 -11.89 9.91
CA GLU A 80 5.12 -11.98 10.47
C GLU A 80 5.37 -10.95 11.58
N LEU A 81 4.92 -9.71 11.39
CA LEU A 81 5.03 -8.66 12.40
C LEU A 81 4.17 -8.95 13.64
N TYR A 82 2.95 -9.45 13.46
CA TYR A 82 2.11 -9.87 14.58
C TYR A 82 2.78 -11.00 15.38
N GLN A 83 3.27 -12.03 14.69
CA GLN A 83 3.95 -13.17 15.31
C GLN A 83 5.26 -12.78 16.01
N SER A 84 5.93 -11.72 15.55
CA SER A 84 7.12 -11.17 16.22
C SER A 84 6.78 -10.35 17.48
N GLY A 85 5.49 -10.09 17.73
CA GLY A 85 5.04 -9.29 18.87
C GLY A 85 5.11 -7.78 18.66
N ALA A 86 5.24 -7.30 17.43
CA ALA A 86 5.30 -5.87 17.11
C ALA A 86 4.02 -5.11 17.51
N ALA A 87 2.85 -5.78 17.42
CA ALA A 87 1.58 -5.26 17.95
C ALA A 87 0.62 -6.39 18.30
N PRO A 88 -0.35 -6.16 19.21
CA PRO A 88 -1.27 -7.19 19.69
C PRO A 88 -2.45 -7.47 18.75
N LYS A 89 -2.66 -6.65 17.72
CA LYS A 89 -3.83 -6.71 16.84
C LYS A 89 -3.47 -6.51 15.38
N LEU A 90 -4.28 -7.11 14.50
CA LEU A 90 -4.31 -6.85 13.06
C LEU A 90 -5.57 -6.08 12.68
N LEU A 91 -5.43 -5.04 11.88
CA LEU A 91 -6.54 -4.31 11.27
C LEU A 91 -6.47 -4.53 9.75
N MET A 92 -7.42 -5.27 9.21
CA MET A 92 -7.56 -5.52 7.77
C MET A 92 -8.46 -4.44 7.18
N SER A 93 -7.91 -3.58 6.32
CA SER A 93 -8.67 -2.52 5.65
C SER A 93 -8.72 -2.76 4.14
N GLY A 94 -9.92 -2.82 3.57
CA GLY A 94 -10.12 -3.14 2.16
C GLY A 94 -11.55 -2.96 1.70
N ASP A 95 -11.78 -3.17 0.39
CA ASP A 95 -13.03 -2.91 -0.28
C ASP A 95 -14.12 -3.95 0.03
N HIS A 96 -15.36 -3.46 0.16
CA HIS A 96 -16.60 -4.24 0.26
C HIS A 96 -17.70 -3.63 -0.63
N GLY A 97 -17.33 -3.02 -1.75
CA GLY A 97 -18.23 -2.27 -2.63
C GLY A 97 -19.22 -3.12 -3.43
N GLN A 98 -19.10 -4.45 -3.47
CA GLN A 98 -19.99 -5.36 -4.21
C GLN A 98 -20.51 -6.48 -3.30
N LYS A 99 -21.78 -6.92 -3.55
CA LYS A 99 -22.46 -7.92 -2.73
C LYS A 99 -21.68 -9.24 -2.55
N ASP A 100 -20.95 -9.64 -3.58
CA ASP A 100 -20.21 -10.91 -3.61
C ASP A 100 -18.70 -10.73 -3.44
N TYR A 101 -18.22 -9.49 -3.21
CA TYR A 101 -16.82 -9.17 -3.03
C TYR A 101 -16.57 -8.62 -1.62
N ASN A 102 -15.85 -9.37 -0.81
CA ASN A 102 -15.48 -8.97 0.55
C ASN A 102 -14.00 -9.29 0.79
N GLU A 103 -13.17 -8.32 0.46
CA GLU A 103 -11.72 -8.43 0.54
C GLU A 103 -11.25 -8.64 1.98
N VAL A 104 -11.76 -7.84 2.92
CA VAL A 104 -11.35 -7.92 4.34
C VAL A 104 -11.71 -9.26 4.98
N LYS A 105 -12.81 -9.90 4.53
CA LYS A 105 -13.14 -11.25 4.97
C LYS A 105 -12.13 -12.28 4.48
N ALA A 106 -11.71 -12.19 3.22
CA ALA A 106 -10.68 -13.08 2.67
C ALA A 106 -9.34 -12.88 3.41
N MET A 107 -8.96 -11.63 3.67
CA MET A 107 -7.76 -11.29 4.44
C MET A 107 -7.81 -11.87 5.86
N LYS A 108 -8.95 -11.77 6.53
CA LYS A 108 -9.15 -12.34 7.87
C LYS A 108 -9.02 -13.86 7.86
N LEU A 109 -9.64 -14.53 6.90
CA LEU A 109 -9.56 -15.99 6.80
C LEU A 109 -8.13 -16.47 6.57
N GLU A 110 -7.38 -15.81 5.69
CA GLU A 110 -5.98 -16.12 5.44
C GLU A 110 -5.13 -15.98 6.73
N ALA A 111 -5.32 -14.89 7.49
CA ALA A 111 -4.61 -14.71 8.75
C ALA A 111 -5.01 -15.76 9.82
N MET A 112 -6.26 -16.18 9.84
CA MET A 112 -6.72 -17.25 10.74
C MET A 112 -6.13 -18.62 10.34
N ASP A 113 -6.00 -18.90 9.05
CA ASP A 113 -5.35 -20.12 8.54
C ASP A 113 -3.86 -20.17 8.92
N GLU A 114 -3.21 -19.02 9.06
CA GLU A 114 -1.84 -18.87 9.59
C GLU A 114 -1.77 -18.87 11.14
N GLY A 115 -2.88 -19.17 11.81
CA GLY A 115 -2.95 -19.38 13.25
C GLY A 115 -3.18 -18.13 14.11
N ILE A 116 -3.57 -17.01 13.52
CA ILE A 116 -3.89 -15.80 14.29
C ILE A 116 -5.31 -15.90 14.87
N PRO A 117 -5.52 -15.66 16.17
CA PRO A 117 -6.84 -15.69 16.80
C PRO A 117 -7.80 -14.67 16.16
N SER A 118 -9.05 -15.11 15.92
CA SER A 118 -10.08 -14.26 15.29
C SER A 118 -10.39 -13.00 16.08
N GLU A 119 -10.23 -13.02 17.39
CA GLU A 119 -10.40 -11.88 18.31
C GLU A 119 -9.32 -10.81 18.20
N ASP A 120 -8.19 -11.14 17.57
CA ASP A 120 -7.09 -10.22 17.33
C ASP A 120 -7.14 -9.59 15.93
N ILE A 121 -8.11 -10.03 15.08
CA ILE A 121 -8.25 -9.56 13.70
C ILE A 121 -9.52 -8.71 13.56
N PHE A 122 -9.32 -7.42 13.34
CA PHE A 122 -10.38 -6.45 13.08
C PHE A 122 -10.54 -6.22 11.58
N MET A 123 -11.75 -5.92 11.14
CA MET A 123 -12.08 -5.66 9.74
C MET A 123 -12.59 -4.23 9.59
N ASP A 124 -11.97 -3.48 8.69
CA ASP A 124 -12.39 -2.14 8.28
C ASP A 124 -12.82 -2.18 6.81
N HIS A 125 -14.07 -1.84 6.58
CA HIS A 125 -14.72 -1.85 5.26
C HIS A 125 -14.72 -0.46 4.61
N ALA A 126 -13.80 0.41 4.99
CA ALA A 126 -13.71 1.80 4.52
C ALA A 126 -12.90 1.96 3.23
N GLY A 127 -12.69 0.88 2.48
CA GLY A 127 -11.99 0.90 1.19
C GLY A 127 -12.83 1.43 0.03
#